data_386f7af8c35cfc7c243a8e32d1eac383
#
_entry.id   386f7af8c35cfc7c243a8e32d1eac383
#
_cell.length_a   1.000
_cell.length_b   1.000
_cell.length_c   1.000
_cell.angle_alpha   90.00
_cell.angle_beta   90.00
_cell.angle_gamma   90.00
#
_symmetry.space_group_name_H-M   'P 1'
#
loop_
_entity.id
_entity.type
_entity.pdbx_description
1 polymer ?
#
loop_
_entity_poly.entity_id
_entity_poly.type
_entity_poly.pdbx_seq_one_letter_code
_entity_poly.pdbx_strand_id
1 'polypeptide(L)'
;MTAALIVIDMQRDFCAPGGYADQAGLDISLLRAPIPAIQDLLAAARARGVLVLHTREGHRPDLSDLPEPKRRRAENAGAPIGSQGPLGKLLVRGECGHDLIDELQPLPGEPVIDKPGYSAFAATDLELLLRNRGITELIITGVTTEVCVHSTLRSAVDLGYACTL
;
A
#
# COMPACT_ATOMS: atom_id res chain seq x y z
N MET A 1 -20.43 -3.19 15.13
CA MET A 1 -19.10 -3.54 14.58
C MET A 1 -18.53 -2.28 13.97
N THR A 2 -17.27 -1.99 14.23
CA THR A 2 -16.64 -0.75 13.77
C THR A 2 -15.66 -1.10 12.64
N ALA A 3 -15.92 -0.57 11.45
CA ALA A 3 -15.16 -0.90 10.24
C ALA A 3 -14.11 0.16 9.91
N ALA A 4 -13.05 -0.25 9.21
CA ALA A 4 -12.10 0.62 8.55
C ALA A 4 -11.89 0.21 7.09
N LEU A 5 -11.67 1.18 6.21
CA LEU A 5 -11.23 0.98 4.84
C LEU A 5 -9.72 1.16 4.76
N ILE A 6 -9.02 0.17 4.24
CA ILE A 6 -7.57 0.24 3.99
C ILE A 6 -7.32 0.20 2.49
N VAL A 7 -6.70 1.26 1.97
CA VAL A 7 -6.29 1.37 0.57
C VAL A 7 -4.80 1.06 0.49
N ILE A 8 -4.47 -0.10 -0.09
CA ILE A 8 -3.12 -0.66 -0.12
C ILE A 8 -2.35 -0.14 -1.34
N ASP A 9 -1.24 0.55 -1.08
CA ASP A 9 -0.14 0.84 -2.00
C ASP A 9 -0.53 1.44 -3.37
N MET A 10 -1.55 2.29 -3.40
CA MET A 10 -1.93 3.01 -4.62
C MET A 10 -0.95 4.16 -4.89
N GLN A 11 0.33 3.78 -5.08
CA GLN A 11 1.47 4.67 -5.27
C GLN A 11 1.81 4.86 -6.75
N ARG A 12 2.54 5.93 -7.07
CA ARG A 12 3.09 6.13 -8.42
C ARG A 12 4.06 5.03 -8.81
N ASP A 13 4.82 4.46 -7.87
CA ASP A 13 5.70 3.30 -8.11
C ASP A 13 4.95 2.08 -8.64
N PHE A 14 3.67 1.91 -8.29
CA PHE A 14 2.85 0.80 -8.80
C PHE A 14 1.92 1.20 -9.95
N CYS A 15 1.48 2.46 -10.00
CA CYS A 15 0.40 2.89 -10.87
C CYS A 15 0.80 3.94 -11.92
N ALA A 16 2.07 4.31 -12.04
CA ALA A 16 2.51 5.29 -13.01
C ALA A 16 3.65 4.76 -13.91
N PRO A 17 3.71 5.23 -15.17
CA PRO A 17 4.85 4.94 -16.04
C PRO A 17 6.16 5.38 -15.38
N GLY A 18 7.20 4.56 -15.50
CA GLY A 18 8.51 4.80 -14.91
C GLY A 18 8.65 4.44 -13.43
N GLY A 19 7.57 3.99 -12.77
CA GLY A 19 7.60 3.47 -11.41
C GLY A 19 8.12 2.03 -11.33
N TYR A 20 8.20 1.51 -10.10
CA TYR A 20 8.72 0.16 -9.84
C TYR A 20 8.01 -0.94 -10.66
N ALA A 21 6.67 -0.92 -10.71
CA ALA A 21 5.90 -1.93 -11.42
C ALA A 21 6.16 -1.93 -12.92
N ASP A 22 6.24 -0.74 -13.52
CA ASP A 22 6.59 -0.58 -14.94
C ASP A 22 8.00 -1.08 -15.24
N GLN A 23 8.97 -0.72 -14.40
CA GLN A 23 10.36 -1.20 -14.52
C GLN A 23 10.46 -2.72 -14.36
N ALA A 24 9.61 -3.33 -13.53
CA ALA A 24 9.51 -4.77 -13.33
C ALA A 24 8.70 -5.48 -14.44
N GLY A 25 8.23 -4.77 -15.45
CA GLY A 25 7.49 -5.33 -16.58
C GLY A 25 6.04 -5.70 -16.29
N LEU A 26 5.44 -5.16 -15.23
CA LEU A 26 4.01 -5.35 -14.93
C LEU A 26 3.15 -4.44 -15.82
N ASP A 27 1.96 -4.91 -16.17
CA ASP A 27 0.98 -4.11 -16.89
C ASP A 27 0.30 -3.10 -15.97
N ILE A 28 0.74 -1.85 -16.05
CA ILE A 28 0.20 -0.75 -15.23
C ILE A 28 -1.29 -0.54 -15.47
N SER A 29 -1.81 -0.83 -16.65
CA SER A 29 -3.24 -0.65 -16.94
C SER A 29 -4.11 -1.52 -16.02
N LEU A 30 -3.65 -2.73 -15.69
CA LEU A 30 -4.32 -3.63 -14.75
C LEU A 30 -4.24 -3.11 -13.31
N LEU A 31 -3.10 -2.51 -12.93
CA LEU A 31 -2.93 -1.92 -11.60
C LEU A 31 -3.76 -0.64 -11.42
N ARG A 32 -4.05 0.06 -12.50
CA ARG A 32 -4.93 1.24 -12.50
C ARG A 32 -6.42 0.92 -12.63
N ALA A 33 -6.76 -0.25 -13.14
CA ALA A 33 -8.16 -0.65 -13.37
C ALA A 33 -9.07 -0.47 -12.14
N PRO A 34 -8.65 -0.74 -10.90
CA PRO A 34 -9.51 -0.57 -9.74
C PRO A 34 -9.70 0.87 -9.27
N ILE A 35 -8.99 1.87 -9.81
CA ILE A 35 -9.04 3.27 -9.34
C ILE A 35 -10.48 3.80 -9.24
N PRO A 36 -11.36 3.69 -10.26
CA PRO A 36 -12.72 4.22 -10.15
C PRO A 36 -13.51 3.58 -9.00
N ALA A 37 -13.41 2.26 -8.84
CA ALA A 37 -14.09 1.56 -7.75
C ALA A 37 -13.55 1.96 -6.37
N ILE A 38 -12.24 2.20 -6.25
CA ILE A 38 -11.63 2.70 -5.01
C ILE A 38 -12.10 4.13 -4.70
N GLN A 39 -12.24 4.99 -5.71
CA GLN A 39 -12.80 6.33 -5.53
C GLN A 39 -14.23 6.28 -4.98
N ASP A 40 -15.07 5.39 -5.50
CA ASP A 40 -16.44 5.19 -5.02
C ASP A 40 -16.45 4.66 -3.57
N LEU A 41 -15.56 3.71 -3.24
CA LEU A 41 -15.41 3.20 -1.88
C LEU A 41 -14.96 4.30 -0.91
N LEU A 42 -13.98 5.11 -1.29
CA LEU A 42 -13.50 6.24 -0.50
C LEU A 42 -14.62 7.26 -0.23
N ALA A 43 -15.37 7.63 -1.28
CA ALA A 43 -16.50 8.54 -1.14
C ALA A 43 -17.57 7.98 -0.19
N ALA A 44 -17.90 6.70 -0.32
CA ALA A 44 -18.87 6.03 0.53
C ALA A 44 -18.40 5.90 1.98
N ALA A 45 -17.14 5.57 2.22
CA ALA A 45 -16.54 5.47 3.55
C ALA A 45 -16.52 6.83 4.26
N ARG A 46 -16.04 7.86 3.56
CA ARG A 46 -15.98 9.25 4.05
C ARG A 46 -17.36 9.78 4.40
N ALA A 47 -18.36 9.57 3.54
CA ALA A 47 -19.75 9.99 3.79
C ALA A 47 -20.38 9.34 5.03
N ARG A 48 -19.90 8.14 5.41
CA ARG A 48 -20.38 7.39 6.58
C ARG A 48 -19.52 7.55 7.83
N GLY A 49 -18.44 8.34 7.77
CA GLY A 49 -17.49 8.49 8.87
C GLY A 49 -16.73 7.20 9.20
N VAL A 50 -16.57 6.30 8.22
CA VAL A 50 -15.72 5.10 8.34
C VAL A 50 -14.27 5.55 8.32
N LEU A 51 -13.46 4.99 9.22
CA LEU A 51 -12.02 5.26 9.24
C LEU A 51 -11.39 4.81 7.91
N VAL A 52 -10.68 5.73 7.26
CA VAL A 52 -9.90 5.45 6.04
C VAL A 52 -8.42 5.50 6.39
N LEU A 53 -7.67 4.50 5.94
CA LEU A 53 -6.21 4.44 6.04
C LEU A 53 -5.62 4.12 4.66
N HIS A 54 -4.46 4.69 4.39
CA HIS A 54 -3.69 4.40 3.19
C HIS A 54 -2.36 3.75 3.56
N THR A 55 -1.82 2.88 2.72
CA THR A 55 -0.47 2.37 2.89
C THR A 55 0.43 2.75 1.72
N ARG A 56 1.73 2.84 2.00
CA ARG A 56 2.78 3.00 0.99
C ARG A 56 3.88 2.00 1.28
N GLU A 57 4.17 1.13 0.32
CA GLU A 57 5.35 0.27 0.41
C GLU A 57 6.59 1.06 0.05
N GLY A 58 7.60 1.00 0.92
CA GLY A 58 8.87 1.66 0.65
C GLY A 58 9.86 1.51 1.79
N HIS A 59 11.11 1.66 1.42
CA HIS A 59 12.26 1.47 2.28
C HIS A 59 12.90 2.80 2.67
N ARG A 60 13.66 2.78 3.76
CA ARG A 60 14.48 3.92 4.19
C ARG A 60 15.48 4.29 3.09
N PRO A 61 15.89 5.57 2.99
CA PRO A 61 16.87 5.99 1.96
C PRO A 61 18.19 5.24 2.00
N ASP A 62 18.60 4.73 3.17
CA ASP A 62 19.80 3.93 3.37
C ASP A 62 19.59 2.42 3.15
N LEU A 63 18.35 2.01 2.84
CA LEU A 63 17.92 0.63 2.64
C LEU A 63 18.21 -0.32 3.83
N SER A 64 18.42 0.22 5.03
CA SER A 64 18.72 -0.56 6.24
C SER A 64 17.58 -1.49 6.67
N ASP A 65 16.36 -1.23 6.19
CA ASP A 65 15.15 -2.02 6.42
C ASP A 65 14.77 -2.95 5.26
N LEU A 66 15.66 -3.13 4.27
CA LEU A 66 15.44 -3.99 3.11
C LEU A 66 16.01 -5.39 3.32
N PRO A 67 15.17 -6.43 3.55
CA PRO A 67 15.65 -7.80 3.72
C PRO A 67 16.24 -8.36 2.43
N GLU A 68 17.30 -9.15 2.57
CA GLU A 68 18.02 -9.75 1.44
C GLU A 68 17.13 -10.57 0.49
N PRO A 69 16.15 -11.39 0.95
CA PRO A 69 15.25 -12.08 0.03
C PRO A 69 14.40 -11.14 -0.83
N LYS A 70 13.96 -10.01 -0.26
CA LYS A 70 13.19 -9.01 -1.00
C LYS A 70 14.06 -8.25 -2.00
N ARG A 71 15.30 -7.93 -1.63
CA ARG A 71 16.31 -7.35 -2.53
C ARG A 71 16.51 -8.22 -3.76
N ARG A 72 16.81 -9.51 -3.57
CA ARG A 72 17.02 -10.48 -4.69
C ARG A 72 15.78 -10.62 -5.57
N ARG A 73 14.58 -10.63 -4.98
CA ARG A 73 13.34 -10.69 -5.75
C ARG A 73 13.20 -9.49 -6.69
N ALA A 74 13.48 -8.29 -6.21
CA ALA A 74 13.42 -7.07 -7.01
C ALA A 74 14.52 -7.03 -8.10
N GLU A 75 15.73 -7.46 -7.77
CA GLU A 75 16.82 -7.61 -8.73
C GLU A 75 16.47 -8.60 -9.85
N ASN A 76 15.92 -9.76 -9.49
CA ASN A 76 15.48 -10.78 -10.45
C ASN A 76 14.32 -10.31 -11.34
N ALA A 77 13.49 -9.41 -10.85
CA ALA A 77 12.43 -8.78 -11.63
C ALA A 77 12.93 -7.62 -12.53
N GLY A 78 14.22 -7.30 -12.50
CA GLY A 78 14.79 -6.22 -13.29
C GLY A 78 14.56 -4.82 -12.76
N ALA A 79 13.99 -4.69 -11.54
CA ALA A 79 13.69 -3.42 -10.89
C ALA A 79 14.28 -3.38 -9.46
N PRO A 80 15.62 -3.28 -9.31
CA PRO A 80 16.25 -3.28 -8.00
C PRO A 80 15.73 -2.15 -7.12
N ILE A 81 15.26 -2.47 -5.90
CA ILE A 81 14.82 -1.46 -4.93
C ILE A 81 16.00 -0.53 -4.60
N GLY A 82 15.75 0.78 -4.65
CA GLY A 82 16.76 1.82 -4.43
C GLY A 82 17.53 2.23 -5.69
N SER A 83 17.35 1.54 -6.82
CA SER A 83 17.93 1.99 -8.09
C SER A 83 17.20 3.22 -8.62
N GLN A 84 17.94 4.07 -9.37
CA GLN A 84 17.40 5.30 -9.93
C GLN A 84 16.45 4.99 -11.09
N GLY A 85 15.22 5.46 -11.00
CA GLY A 85 14.23 5.45 -12.07
C GLY A 85 13.74 6.85 -12.43
N PRO A 86 12.80 6.96 -13.38
CA PRO A 86 12.23 8.25 -13.81
C PRO A 86 11.49 9.01 -12.69
N LEU A 87 10.94 8.30 -11.69
CA LEU A 87 10.20 8.87 -10.56
C LEU A 87 11.04 8.92 -9.26
N GLY A 88 12.35 8.89 -9.37
CA GLY A 88 13.25 8.81 -8.23
C GLY A 88 13.73 7.39 -7.97
N LYS A 89 14.29 7.13 -6.79
CA LYS A 89 14.72 5.78 -6.40
C LYS A 89 13.50 4.88 -6.16
N LEU A 90 13.49 3.72 -6.80
CA LEU A 90 12.37 2.77 -6.75
C LEU A 90 12.08 2.31 -5.32
N LEU A 91 10.85 2.42 -4.87
CA LEU A 91 10.35 2.05 -3.54
C LEU A 91 11.18 2.64 -2.38
N VAL A 92 11.61 3.88 -2.51
CA VAL A 92 12.33 4.60 -1.45
C VAL A 92 11.47 5.75 -0.91
N ARG A 93 11.35 5.82 0.41
CA ARG A 93 10.55 6.84 1.10
C ARG A 93 11.07 8.24 0.78
N GLY A 94 10.14 9.15 0.47
CA GLY A 94 10.43 10.53 0.11
C GLY A 94 10.64 10.78 -1.38
N GLU A 95 10.78 9.73 -2.19
CA GLU A 95 10.84 9.86 -3.65
C GLU A 95 9.44 10.06 -4.26
N CYS A 96 9.38 10.64 -5.45
CA CYS A 96 8.11 10.89 -6.15
C CYS A 96 7.32 9.60 -6.40
N GLY A 97 8.01 8.51 -6.78
CA GLY A 97 7.40 7.19 -6.99
C GLY A 97 6.74 6.62 -5.75
N HIS A 98 7.32 6.87 -4.57
CA HIS A 98 6.81 6.38 -3.28
C HIS A 98 5.46 7.02 -2.89
N ASP A 99 5.15 8.21 -3.38
CA ASP A 99 3.92 8.89 -3.00
C ASP A 99 2.68 8.30 -3.69
N LEU A 100 1.51 8.52 -3.08
CA LEU A 100 0.22 8.07 -3.60
C LEU A 100 -0.12 8.79 -4.92
N ILE A 101 -0.90 8.12 -5.78
CA ILE A 101 -1.38 8.73 -7.02
C ILE A 101 -2.36 9.87 -6.74
N ASP A 102 -2.43 10.84 -7.64
CA ASP A 102 -3.23 12.05 -7.45
C ASP A 102 -4.73 11.77 -7.28
N GLU A 103 -5.21 10.72 -7.95
CA GLU A 103 -6.63 10.33 -7.94
C GLU A 103 -7.11 9.78 -6.59
N LEU A 104 -6.19 9.35 -5.70
CA LEU A 104 -6.51 8.68 -4.44
C LEU A 104 -5.77 9.28 -3.25
N GLN A 105 -5.56 10.58 -3.26
CA GLN A 105 -4.90 11.29 -2.15
C GLN A 105 -5.72 11.20 -0.85
N PRO A 106 -5.06 11.01 0.30
CA PRO A 106 -5.72 11.02 1.58
C PRO A 106 -6.25 12.42 1.93
N LEU A 107 -7.35 12.46 2.66
CA LEU A 107 -7.83 13.70 3.28
C LEU A 107 -7.08 13.99 4.59
N PRO A 108 -7.09 15.24 5.06
CA PRO A 108 -6.54 15.59 6.38
C PRO A 108 -7.18 14.71 7.48
N GLY A 109 -6.33 14.04 8.28
CA GLY A 109 -6.79 13.14 9.34
C GLY A 109 -6.90 11.67 8.94
N GLU A 110 -6.75 11.32 7.65
CA GLU A 110 -6.61 9.93 7.20
C GLU A 110 -5.15 9.47 7.36
N PRO A 111 -4.86 8.44 8.20
CA PRO A 111 -3.51 7.98 8.39
C PRO A 111 -2.90 7.39 7.13
N VAL A 112 -1.62 7.66 6.89
CA VAL A 112 -0.80 7.03 5.85
C VAL A 112 0.27 6.21 6.54
N ILE A 113 0.32 4.91 6.25
CA ILE A 113 1.22 3.93 6.86
C ILE A 113 2.35 3.60 5.88
N ASP A 114 3.57 4.01 6.18
CA ASP A 114 4.75 3.58 5.43
C ASP A 114 5.19 2.21 5.93
N LYS A 115 5.26 1.22 5.05
CA LYS A 115 5.59 -0.16 5.40
C LYS A 115 6.78 -0.70 4.60
N PRO A 116 7.75 -1.36 5.26
CA PRO A 116 8.85 -2.01 4.57
C PRO A 116 8.50 -3.41 4.06
N GLY A 117 7.48 -4.01 4.65
CA GLY A 117 7.00 -5.36 4.35
C GLY A 117 5.85 -5.38 3.35
N TYR A 118 5.44 -6.58 2.94
CA TYR A 118 4.26 -6.77 2.09
C TYR A 118 2.97 -6.56 2.91
N SER A 119 2.86 -7.20 4.08
CA SER A 119 1.74 -6.96 4.98
C SER A 119 1.81 -5.57 5.60
N ALA A 120 0.67 -4.88 5.65
CA ALA A 120 0.55 -3.59 6.30
C ALA A 120 0.71 -3.66 7.83
N PHE A 121 0.66 -4.85 8.41
CA PHE A 121 0.91 -5.09 9.84
C PHE A 121 2.39 -5.32 10.17
N ALA A 122 3.22 -5.64 9.17
CA ALA A 122 4.62 -5.98 9.40
C ALA A 122 5.48 -4.74 9.64
N ALA A 123 6.02 -4.61 10.85
CA ALA A 123 6.89 -3.50 11.27
C ALA A 123 6.25 -2.11 11.11
N THR A 124 4.95 -2.00 11.41
CA THR A 124 4.18 -0.75 11.37
C THR A 124 3.37 -0.57 12.65
N ASP A 125 2.74 0.57 12.80
CA ASP A 125 1.80 0.89 13.89
C ASP A 125 0.32 0.66 13.51
N LEU A 126 0.04 0.00 12.38
CA LEU A 126 -1.33 -0.19 11.90
C LEU A 126 -2.23 -0.86 12.95
N GLU A 127 -1.77 -1.95 13.57
CA GLU A 127 -2.57 -2.66 14.56
C GLU A 127 -2.90 -1.76 15.77
N LEU A 128 -1.93 -0.97 16.24
CA LEU A 128 -2.14 -0.02 17.33
C LEU A 128 -3.22 1.00 16.99
N LEU A 129 -3.18 1.55 15.76
CA LEU A 129 -4.18 2.51 15.29
C LEU A 129 -5.59 1.92 15.22
N LEU A 130 -5.71 0.69 14.73
CA LEU A 130 -6.98 -0.03 14.63
C LEU A 130 -7.55 -0.37 16.02
N ARG A 131 -6.71 -0.91 16.91
CA ARG A 131 -7.10 -1.27 18.28
C ARG A 131 -7.57 -0.05 19.10
N ASN A 132 -6.84 1.06 19.01
CA ASN A 132 -7.18 2.29 19.72
C ASN A 132 -8.54 2.88 19.30
N ARG A 133 -9.04 2.53 18.11
CA ARG A 133 -10.34 2.95 17.59
C ARG A 133 -11.42 1.87 17.69
N GLY A 134 -11.11 0.72 18.32
CA GLY A 134 -12.04 -0.39 18.46
C GLY A 134 -12.50 -0.98 17.14
N ILE A 135 -11.64 -0.95 16.11
CA ILE A 135 -11.94 -1.53 14.80
C ILE A 135 -11.96 -3.05 14.90
N THR A 136 -12.97 -3.68 14.34
CA THR A 136 -13.16 -5.13 14.31
C THR A 136 -13.34 -5.68 12.89
N GLU A 137 -13.61 -4.80 11.92
CA GLU A 137 -13.81 -5.18 10.53
C GLU A 137 -12.91 -4.36 9.61
N LEU A 138 -12.37 -4.99 8.58
CA LEU A 138 -11.52 -4.34 7.58
C LEU A 138 -12.10 -4.57 6.19
N ILE A 139 -12.25 -3.49 5.45
CA ILE A 139 -12.46 -3.50 4.00
C ILE A 139 -11.10 -3.20 3.40
N ILE A 140 -10.55 -4.13 2.63
CA ILE A 140 -9.20 -4.03 2.08
C ILE A 140 -9.28 -3.92 0.57
N THR A 141 -8.61 -2.96 -0.01
CA THR A 141 -8.53 -2.76 -1.46
C THR A 141 -7.15 -2.25 -1.86
N GLY A 142 -6.84 -2.17 -3.15
CA GLY A 142 -5.57 -1.65 -3.66
C GLY A 142 -4.75 -2.68 -4.43
N VAL A 143 -3.44 -2.54 -4.43
CA VAL A 143 -2.52 -3.34 -5.24
C VAL A 143 -1.30 -3.85 -4.43
N THR A 144 -0.64 -4.94 -4.86
CA THR A 144 -1.16 -5.93 -5.82
C THR A 144 -1.91 -7.00 -5.06
N THR A 145 -2.95 -7.56 -5.65
CA THR A 145 -3.83 -8.52 -4.96
C THR A 145 -3.06 -9.70 -4.41
N GLU A 146 -2.14 -10.28 -5.19
CA GLU A 146 -1.39 -11.50 -4.86
C GLU A 146 -0.22 -11.25 -3.88
N VAL A 147 0.16 -10.00 -3.61
CA VAL A 147 1.29 -9.68 -2.73
C VAL A 147 0.84 -8.87 -1.51
N CYS A 148 0.78 -7.54 -1.61
CA CYS A 148 0.55 -6.68 -0.44
C CYS A 148 -0.86 -6.80 0.11
N VAL A 149 -1.87 -6.86 -0.78
CA VAL A 149 -3.27 -7.02 -0.38
C VAL A 149 -3.46 -8.38 0.31
N HIS A 150 -3.03 -9.46 -0.33
CA HIS A 150 -3.16 -10.82 0.23
C HIS A 150 -2.37 -10.99 1.53
N SER A 151 -1.14 -10.47 1.61
CA SER A 151 -0.34 -10.53 2.84
C SER A 151 -1.01 -9.79 3.99
N THR A 152 -1.59 -8.61 3.71
CA THR A 152 -2.31 -7.83 4.71
C THR A 152 -3.59 -8.53 5.16
N LEU A 153 -4.36 -9.09 4.22
CA LEU A 153 -5.56 -9.86 4.51
C LEU A 153 -5.27 -11.05 5.45
N ARG A 154 -4.24 -11.83 5.15
CA ARG A 154 -3.85 -12.99 5.96
C ARG A 154 -3.47 -12.59 7.37
N SER A 155 -2.61 -11.56 7.51
CA SER A 155 -2.25 -11.04 8.84
C SER A 155 -3.47 -10.52 9.60
N ALA A 156 -4.38 -9.81 8.94
CA ALA A 156 -5.59 -9.28 9.56
C ALA A 156 -6.48 -10.40 10.12
N VAL A 157 -6.70 -11.47 9.34
CA VAL A 157 -7.50 -12.63 9.77
C VAL A 157 -6.85 -13.33 10.96
N ASP A 158 -5.53 -13.52 10.94
CA ASP A 158 -4.80 -14.15 12.05
C ASP A 158 -4.83 -13.29 13.33
N LEU A 159 -4.95 -11.96 13.19
CA LEU A 159 -5.12 -11.02 14.30
C LEU A 159 -6.59 -10.89 14.78
N GLY A 160 -7.53 -11.60 14.15
CA GLY A 160 -8.93 -11.67 14.55
C GLY A 160 -9.84 -10.60 13.95
N TYR A 161 -9.43 -9.91 12.89
CA TYR A 161 -10.30 -9.00 12.15
C TYR A 161 -11.23 -9.76 11.19
N ALA A 162 -12.49 -9.35 11.09
CA ALA A 162 -13.36 -9.73 9.98
C ALA A 162 -12.94 -8.94 8.72
N CYS A 163 -12.74 -9.61 7.59
CA CYS A 163 -12.20 -8.97 6.40
C CYS A 163 -13.09 -9.15 5.18
N THR A 164 -13.24 -8.07 4.41
CA THR A 164 -13.83 -8.03 3.06
C THR A 164 -12.78 -7.49 2.09
N LEU A 165 -12.70 -8.11 0.90
CA LEU A 165 -11.79 -7.74 -0.18
C LEU A 165 -12.59 -7.20 -1.36
#